data_2d50a5cbaa8ead3119192fc791801da2
#
_entry.id   2d50a5cbaa8ead3119192fc791801da2
#
_cell.length_a   1.000
_cell.length_b   1.000
_cell.length_c   1.000
_cell.angle_alpha   90.00
_cell.angle_beta   90.00
_cell.angle_gamma   90.00
#
_symmetry.space_group_name_H-M   'P 1'
#
loop_
_entity.id
_entity.type
_entity.pdbx_description
1 polymer ?
#
loop_
_entity_poly.entity_id
_entity_poly.type
_entity_poly.pdbx_seq_one_letter_code
_entity_poly.pdbx_strand_id
1 'polypeptide(L)'
;NRTGLVGMSLSFIEVSKGALHESWQFVRDGLERILDKTADDWIPEDVYSEIRAGVSALFLIYRGDERIGFIAMQAWPAYHDGPRLFVRALWVRPGSLREHQAEIQGWLANCAQKIGAKAIRMTSPRRWDAAGWTLKQHIFELTV
;
A
#
# COMPACT_ATOMS: atom_id res chain seq x y z
N ASN A 1 25.91 6.03 11.01
CA ASN A 1 25.56 6.14 11.00
C ASN A 1 25.36 6.06 10.95
N ARG A 2 25.42 5.76 11.03
CA ARG A 2 24.92 5.78 10.94
C ARG A 2 24.50 5.59 11.21
N THR A 3 24.69 5.42 11.47
CA THR A 3 24.07 5.30 11.74
C THR A 3 23.41 4.99 11.75
N GLY A 4 24.24 4.38 12.53
CA GLY A 4 23.32 3.43 13.06
C GLY A 4 22.10 3.38 12.37
N LEU A 5 21.78 4.33 12.04
CA LEU A 5 20.63 4.42 11.29
C LEU A 5 20.72 3.88 9.94
N VAL A 6 21.89 3.54 9.54
CA VAL A 6 22.09 3.01 8.24
C VAL A 6 21.31 1.76 8.01
N GLY A 7 21.23 0.91 9.01
CA GLY A 7 20.49 -0.32 8.90
C GLY A 7 18.99 -0.15 8.94
N MET A 8 18.52 1.09 9.04
CA MET A 8 17.09 1.35 9.16
C MET A 8 16.41 1.54 7.83
N SER A 9 17.11 1.43 6.71
CA SER A 9 16.47 1.46 5.40
C SER A 9 15.52 0.30 5.23
N LEU A 10 14.44 0.56 4.52
CA LEU A 10 13.43 -0.45 4.25
C LEU A 10 13.76 -1.27 3.01
N SER A 11 13.34 -2.52 3.03
CA SER A 11 13.35 -3.38 1.85
C SER A 11 11.93 -3.71 1.47
N PHE A 12 11.66 -3.74 0.15
CA PHE A 12 10.33 -4.00 -0.38
C PHE A 12 10.44 -5.25 -1.25
N ILE A 13 9.85 -6.34 -0.76
CA ILE A 13 10.03 -7.66 -1.38
C ILE A 13 8.72 -8.10 -2.01
N GLU A 14 8.74 -8.28 -3.33
CA GLU A 14 7.55 -8.75 -4.03
C GLU A 14 7.23 -10.18 -3.66
N VAL A 15 5.94 -10.46 -3.44
CA VAL A 15 5.45 -11.80 -3.15
C VAL A 15 4.88 -12.39 -4.43
N SER A 16 5.44 -13.52 -4.88
CA SER A 16 4.92 -14.20 -6.06
C SER A 16 3.56 -14.82 -5.75
N LYS A 17 2.73 -14.99 -6.79
CA LYS A 17 1.40 -15.58 -6.63
C LYS A 17 1.47 -16.94 -5.95
N GLY A 18 2.46 -17.75 -6.31
CA GLY A 18 2.60 -19.09 -5.77
C GLY A 18 3.05 -19.13 -4.31
N ALA A 19 3.69 -18.07 -3.83
CA ALA A 19 4.17 -17.98 -2.46
C ALA A 19 3.27 -17.16 -1.55
N LEU A 20 2.15 -16.66 -2.07
CA LEU A 20 1.26 -15.79 -1.31
C LEU A 20 0.78 -16.44 -0.01
N HIS A 21 0.47 -17.74 -0.05
CA HIS A 21 -0.02 -18.46 1.13
C HIS A 21 0.97 -18.41 2.30
N GLU A 22 2.27 -18.30 2.03
CA GLU A 22 3.28 -18.28 3.08
C GLU A 22 3.26 -16.99 3.90
N SER A 23 2.81 -15.90 3.29
CA SER A 23 2.76 -14.59 3.95
C SER A 23 1.34 -14.17 4.30
N TRP A 24 0.35 -15.00 3.92
CA TRP A 24 -1.04 -14.56 3.96
C TRP A 24 -1.54 -14.22 5.36
N GLN A 25 -1.16 -14.97 6.37
CA GLN A 25 -1.66 -14.68 7.72
C GLN A 25 -1.24 -13.28 8.17
N PHE A 26 0.01 -12.91 7.90
CA PHE A 26 0.50 -11.57 8.24
C PHE A 26 -0.27 -10.48 7.48
N VAL A 27 -0.49 -10.69 6.20
CA VAL A 27 -1.21 -9.74 5.35
C VAL A 27 -2.66 -9.64 5.78
N ARG A 28 -3.30 -10.80 6.03
CA ARG A 28 -4.69 -10.84 6.45
C ARG A 28 -4.90 -10.06 7.74
N ASP A 29 -4.01 -10.25 8.71
CA ASP A 29 -4.11 -9.54 9.99
C ASP A 29 -4.03 -8.02 9.79
N GLY A 30 -3.12 -7.57 8.93
CA GLY A 30 -3.00 -6.15 8.62
C GLY A 30 -4.22 -5.60 7.89
N LEU A 31 -4.77 -6.37 6.96
CA LEU A 31 -5.99 -5.98 6.24
C LEU A 31 -7.16 -5.83 7.20
N GLU A 32 -7.29 -6.75 8.16
CA GLU A 32 -8.35 -6.64 9.16
C GLU A 32 -8.21 -5.38 10.01
N ARG A 33 -6.98 -4.99 10.33
CA ARG A 33 -6.75 -3.74 11.07
C ARG A 33 -7.12 -2.51 10.24
N ILE A 34 -6.90 -2.55 8.93
CA ILE A 34 -7.36 -1.49 8.05
C ILE A 34 -8.88 -1.41 8.07
N LEU A 35 -9.55 -2.56 7.93
CA LEU A 35 -11.01 -2.61 7.91
C LEU A 35 -11.65 -2.13 9.20
N ASP A 36 -10.98 -2.34 10.32
CA ASP A 36 -11.48 -1.85 11.61
C ASP A 36 -11.57 -0.32 11.66
N LYS A 37 -10.85 0.36 10.77
CA LYS A 37 -10.76 1.83 10.77
C LYS A 37 -11.42 2.47 9.57
N THR A 38 -12.01 1.68 8.69
CA THR A 38 -12.64 2.19 7.47
C THR A 38 -14.09 1.73 7.41
N ALA A 39 -14.84 2.33 6.50
CA ALA A 39 -16.22 1.92 6.24
C ALA A 39 -16.32 1.05 5.00
N ASP A 40 -15.21 0.46 4.58
CA ASP A 40 -15.17 -0.38 3.40
C ASP A 40 -15.90 -1.70 3.67
N ASP A 41 -16.45 -2.28 2.61
CA ASP A 41 -17.19 -3.54 2.71
C ASP A 41 -16.47 -4.74 2.08
N TRP A 42 -15.23 -4.54 1.57
CA TRP A 42 -14.45 -5.67 1.09
C TRP A 42 -13.91 -6.48 2.27
N ILE A 43 -13.52 -7.72 2.00
CA ILE A 43 -12.93 -8.60 3.00
C ILE A 43 -11.50 -8.96 2.56
N PRO A 44 -10.64 -9.43 3.48
CA PRO A 44 -9.25 -9.76 3.12
C PRO A 44 -9.14 -10.74 1.95
N GLU A 45 -10.07 -11.68 1.83
CA GLU A 45 -10.05 -12.66 0.74
C GLU A 45 -10.25 -12.03 -0.63
N ASP A 46 -10.88 -10.86 -0.71
CA ASP A 46 -10.98 -10.12 -1.97
C ASP A 46 -9.60 -9.69 -2.44
N VAL A 47 -8.77 -9.19 -1.53
CA VAL A 47 -7.40 -8.81 -1.83
C VAL A 47 -6.57 -10.03 -2.23
N TYR A 48 -6.77 -11.15 -1.53
CA TYR A 48 -6.11 -12.42 -1.88
C TYR A 48 -6.41 -12.79 -3.33
N SER A 49 -7.67 -12.75 -3.70
CA SER A 49 -8.11 -13.09 -5.06
C SER A 49 -7.51 -12.14 -6.10
N GLU A 50 -7.46 -10.85 -5.79
CA GLU A 50 -6.86 -9.85 -6.70
C GLU A 50 -5.38 -10.14 -6.94
N ILE A 51 -4.66 -10.51 -5.90
CA ILE A 51 -3.24 -10.83 -6.03
C ILE A 51 -3.07 -12.11 -6.84
N ARG A 52 -3.87 -13.13 -6.56
CA ARG A 52 -3.81 -14.40 -7.30
C ARG A 52 -4.15 -14.21 -8.78
N ALA A 53 -5.07 -13.30 -9.07
CA ALA A 53 -5.47 -13.01 -10.45
C ALA A 53 -4.49 -12.09 -11.18
N GLY A 54 -3.52 -11.53 -10.49
CA GLY A 54 -2.58 -10.60 -11.10
C GLY A 54 -3.11 -9.18 -11.24
N VAL A 55 -4.26 -8.89 -10.63
CA VAL A 55 -4.85 -7.55 -10.61
C VAL A 55 -4.09 -6.65 -9.65
N SER A 56 -3.65 -7.21 -8.54
CA SER A 56 -2.85 -6.51 -7.53
C SER A 56 -1.49 -7.16 -7.38
N ALA A 57 -0.47 -6.34 -7.13
CA ALA A 57 0.86 -6.81 -6.76
C ALA A 57 1.04 -6.56 -5.26
N LEU A 58 1.67 -7.50 -4.57
CA LEU A 58 1.90 -7.41 -3.14
C LEU A 58 3.39 -7.33 -2.85
N PHE A 59 3.75 -6.38 -1.99
CA PHE A 59 5.13 -6.24 -1.52
C PHE A 59 5.13 -6.23 0.00
N LEU A 60 6.02 -7.03 0.59
CA LEU A 60 6.24 -6.99 2.04
C LEU A 60 7.29 -5.95 2.35
N ILE A 61 7.12 -5.26 3.46
CA ILE A 61 8.05 -4.21 3.89
C ILE A 61 8.85 -4.74 5.07
N TYR A 62 10.17 -4.71 4.93
CA TYR A 62 11.09 -5.14 5.97
C TYR A 62 11.98 -3.98 6.40
N ARG A 63 12.28 -3.94 7.68
CA ARG A 63 13.35 -3.11 8.23
C ARG A 63 14.38 -4.09 8.81
N GLY A 64 15.50 -4.26 8.08
CA GLY A 64 16.42 -5.34 8.38
C GLY A 64 15.72 -6.68 8.19
N ASP A 65 15.73 -7.52 9.19
CA ASP A 65 15.05 -8.81 9.14
C ASP A 65 13.62 -8.76 9.66
N GLU A 66 13.18 -7.60 10.12
CA GLU A 66 11.87 -7.46 10.72
C GLU A 66 10.84 -7.07 9.68
N ARG A 67 9.79 -7.89 9.54
CA ARG A 67 8.67 -7.61 8.65
C ARG A 67 7.74 -6.63 9.36
N ILE A 68 7.64 -5.42 8.82
CA ILE A 68 6.89 -4.35 9.47
C ILE A 68 5.59 -3.97 8.78
N GLY A 69 5.37 -4.44 7.57
CA GLY A 69 4.14 -4.08 6.86
C GLY A 69 4.08 -4.65 5.47
N PHE A 70 3.14 -4.15 4.68
CA PHE A 70 2.96 -4.56 3.29
C PHE A 70 2.27 -3.47 2.50
N ILE A 71 2.40 -3.56 1.17
CA ILE A 71 1.68 -2.70 0.23
C ILE A 71 1.09 -3.60 -0.85
N ALA A 72 -0.20 -3.45 -1.12
CA ALA A 72 -0.86 -4.04 -2.28
C ALA A 72 -1.22 -2.90 -3.21
N MET A 73 -0.91 -3.03 -4.50
CA MET A 73 -1.14 -1.95 -5.45
C MET A 73 -1.57 -2.46 -6.81
N GLN A 74 -2.23 -1.58 -7.56
CA GLN A 74 -2.80 -1.87 -8.85
C GLN A 74 -2.40 -0.79 -9.85
N ALA A 75 -2.27 -1.17 -11.11
CA ALA A 75 -2.11 -0.20 -12.19
C ALA A 75 -3.50 0.09 -12.76
N TRP A 76 -3.94 1.33 -12.67
CA TRP A 76 -5.24 1.75 -13.17
C TRP A 76 -5.08 2.49 -14.48
N PRO A 77 -5.79 2.10 -15.53
CA PRO A 77 -5.79 2.87 -16.77
C PRO A 77 -6.51 4.19 -16.53
N ALA A 78 -6.16 5.20 -17.31
CA ALA A 78 -6.86 6.47 -17.29
C ALA A 78 -7.30 6.81 -18.69
N TYR A 79 -8.42 7.51 -18.79
CA TYR A 79 -8.99 7.81 -20.09
C TYR A 79 -8.23 8.94 -20.82
N HIS A 80 -7.82 9.96 -20.08
CA HIS A 80 -7.21 11.15 -20.68
C HIS A 80 -5.87 11.53 -20.08
N ASP A 81 -5.69 11.31 -18.78
CA ASP A 81 -4.52 11.81 -18.06
C ASP A 81 -3.39 10.78 -17.92
N GLY A 82 -3.53 9.62 -18.56
CA GLY A 82 -2.54 8.55 -18.43
C GLY A 82 -2.77 7.67 -17.20
N PRO A 83 -2.02 6.59 -17.09
CA PRO A 83 -2.24 5.61 -16.03
C PRO A 83 -1.98 6.16 -14.64
N ARG A 84 -2.56 5.51 -13.64
CA ARG A 84 -2.35 5.80 -12.22
C ARG A 84 -1.89 4.55 -11.53
N LEU A 85 -1.04 4.72 -10.51
CA LEU A 85 -0.76 3.66 -9.57
C LEU A 85 -1.72 3.81 -8.39
N PHE A 86 -2.53 2.80 -8.13
CA PHE A 86 -3.48 2.81 -7.02
C PHE A 86 -2.96 1.96 -5.88
N VAL A 87 -2.83 2.55 -4.69
CA VAL A 87 -2.49 1.82 -3.48
C VAL A 87 -3.77 1.19 -2.95
N ARG A 88 -3.92 -0.12 -3.19
CA ARG A 88 -5.09 -0.89 -2.79
C ARG A 88 -5.17 -1.03 -1.28
N ALA A 89 -4.03 -1.28 -0.65
CA ALA A 89 -3.93 -1.39 0.79
C ALA A 89 -2.48 -1.14 1.20
N LEU A 90 -2.31 -0.39 2.28
CA LEU A 90 -1.01 -0.15 2.89
C LEU A 90 -1.20 -0.29 4.39
N TRP A 91 -0.46 -1.19 4.98
CA TRP A 91 -0.44 -1.35 6.43
C TRP A 91 0.99 -1.43 6.90
N VAL A 92 1.27 -0.70 7.97
CA VAL A 92 2.57 -0.72 8.61
C VAL A 92 2.32 -0.83 10.11
N ARG A 93 3.18 -1.56 10.79
CA ARG A 93 3.10 -1.70 12.24
C ARG A 93 2.88 -0.35 12.90
N PRO A 94 1.97 -0.24 13.89
CA PRO A 94 1.68 1.04 14.56
C PRO A 94 2.96 1.73 15.02
N GLY A 95 3.03 3.04 14.74
CA GLY A 95 4.20 3.85 15.07
C GLY A 95 5.28 3.88 14.00
N SER A 96 5.26 2.96 13.06
CA SER A 96 6.30 2.88 12.03
C SER A 96 6.05 3.78 10.83
N LEU A 97 4.80 4.10 10.54
CA LEU A 97 4.47 4.86 9.33
C LEU A 97 5.09 6.25 9.35
N ARG A 98 4.96 6.95 10.48
CA ARG A 98 5.51 8.30 10.59
C ARG A 98 7.02 8.30 10.35
N GLU A 99 7.71 7.33 10.91
CA GLU A 99 9.15 7.20 10.80
C GLU A 99 9.60 6.92 9.38
N HIS A 100 8.81 6.13 8.64
CA HIS A 100 9.22 5.64 7.31
C HIS A 100 8.39 6.19 6.16
N GLN A 101 7.53 7.17 6.41
CA GLN A 101 6.62 7.69 5.40
C GLN A 101 7.33 8.18 4.15
N ALA A 102 8.40 8.95 4.32
CA ALA A 102 9.13 9.50 3.18
C ALA A 102 9.77 8.41 2.33
N GLU A 103 10.30 7.38 2.95
CA GLU A 103 10.94 6.27 2.24
C GLU A 103 9.89 5.44 1.48
N ILE A 104 8.75 5.17 2.11
CA ILE A 104 7.65 4.45 1.47
C ILE A 104 7.13 5.25 0.27
N GLN A 105 6.94 6.55 0.46
CA GLN A 105 6.46 7.42 -0.61
C GLN A 105 7.45 7.47 -1.78
N GLY A 106 8.74 7.54 -1.50
CA GLY A 106 9.76 7.50 -2.54
C GLY A 106 9.78 6.20 -3.32
N TRP A 107 9.59 5.08 -2.63
CA TRP A 107 9.52 3.77 -3.29
C TRP A 107 8.28 3.68 -4.18
N LEU A 108 7.14 4.16 -3.71
CA LEU A 108 5.92 4.19 -4.52
C LEU A 108 6.10 5.05 -5.76
N ALA A 109 6.78 6.19 -5.63
CA ALA A 109 7.06 7.06 -6.77
C ALA A 109 7.93 6.34 -7.81
N ASN A 110 8.91 5.58 -7.37
CA ASN A 110 9.72 4.77 -8.27
C ASN A 110 8.89 3.71 -9.00
N CYS A 111 7.98 3.05 -8.29
CA CYS A 111 7.08 2.07 -8.90
C CYS A 111 6.19 2.73 -9.95
N ALA A 112 5.66 3.90 -9.64
CA ALA A 112 4.82 4.65 -10.58
C ALA A 112 5.59 5.00 -11.84
N GLN A 113 6.83 5.47 -11.71
CA GLN A 113 7.66 5.79 -12.86
C GLN A 113 7.91 4.57 -13.75
N LYS A 114 8.14 3.41 -13.15
CA LYS A 114 8.42 2.19 -13.90
C LYS A 114 7.25 1.75 -14.77
N ILE A 115 6.03 2.02 -14.37
CA ILE A 115 4.85 1.69 -15.17
C ILE A 115 4.34 2.86 -15.99
N GLY A 116 5.05 3.98 -15.97
CA GLY A 116 4.63 5.17 -16.71
C GLY A 116 3.45 5.90 -16.10
N ALA A 117 3.16 5.65 -14.82
CA ALA A 117 2.07 6.32 -14.14
C ALA A 117 2.45 7.75 -13.77
N LYS A 118 1.51 8.67 -13.94
CA LYS A 118 1.74 10.08 -13.65
C LYS A 118 1.36 10.46 -12.23
N ALA A 119 0.64 9.61 -11.54
CA ALA A 119 0.18 9.88 -10.18
C ALA A 119 -0.06 8.60 -9.43
N ILE A 120 -0.04 8.71 -8.12
CA ILE A 120 -0.36 7.64 -7.19
C ILE A 120 -1.66 8.06 -6.50
N ARG A 121 -2.61 7.14 -6.42
CA ARG A 121 -3.87 7.39 -5.72
C ARG A 121 -4.06 6.36 -4.62
N MET A 122 -4.72 6.80 -3.56
CA MET A 122 -5.18 5.90 -2.50
C MET A 122 -6.38 6.47 -1.82
N THR A 123 -7.16 5.62 -1.17
CA THR A 123 -8.20 6.05 -0.25
C THR A 123 -7.66 5.87 1.17
N SER A 124 -7.98 6.79 2.05
CA SER A 124 -7.50 6.72 3.42
C SER A 124 -8.44 7.48 4.34
N PRO A 125 -8.68 6.97 5.56
CA PRO A 125 -9.43 7.73 6.57
C PRO A 125 -8.58 8.84 7.18
N ARG A 126 -7.27 8.85 6.92
CA ARG A 126 -6.35 9.86 7.45
C ARG A 126 -6.16 10.99 6.45
N ARG A 127 -5.79 12.15 6.98
CA ARG A 127 -5.38 13.27 6.14
C ARG A 127 -3.92 13.10 5.74
N TRP A 128 -3.66 13.23 4.46
CA TRP A 128 -2.32 13.05 3.90
C TRP A 128 -1.79 14.31 3.20
N ASP A 129 -2.61 15.36 3.12
CA ASP A 129 -2.25 16.58 2.41
C ASP A 129 -0.96 17.23 2.96
N ALA A 130 -0.68 17.07 4.25
CA ALA A 130 0.53 17.61 4.85
C ALA A 130 1.82 16.92 4.34
N ALA A 131 1.68 15.75 3.72
CA ALA A 131 2.81 15.01 3.17
C ALA A 131 2.95 15.17 1.65
N GLY A 132 2.34 16.19 1.08
CA GLY A 132 2.38 16.46 -0.35
C GLY A 132 1.28 15.79 -1.15
N TRP A 133 0.33 15.15 -0.50
CA TRP A 133 -0.82 14.54 -1.16
C TRP A 133 -1.94 15.56 -1.28
N THR A 134 -2.69 15.47 -2.39
CA THR A 134 -3.83 16.34 -2.63
C THR A 134 -5.11 15.54 -2.56
N LEU A 135 -6.09 16.04 -1.80
CA LEU A 135 -7.41 15.44 -1.75
C LEU A 135 -8.11 15.66 -3.08
N LYS A 136 -8.51 14.56 -3.75
CA LYS A 136 -9.10 14.63 -5.08
C LYS A 136 -10.60 14.54 -5.07
N GLN A 137 -11.18 13.79 -4.13
CA GLN A 137 -12.64 13.66 -4.09
C GLN A 137 -13.09 13.17 -2.72
N HIS A 138 -14.36 13.44 -2.45
CA HIS A 138 -15.04 12.92 -1.27
C HIS A 138 -16.01 11.83 -1.71
N ILE A 139 -16.28 10.89 -0.82
CA ILE A 139 -17.29 9.87 -1.03
C ILE A 139 -18.42 10.14 -0.07
N PHE A 140 -19.63 10.27 -0.60
CA PHE A 140 -20.84 10.49 0.20
C PHE A 140 -21.76 9.30 0.04
N GLU A 141 -22.43 8.92 1.11
CA GLU A 141 -23.35 7.78 1.08
C GLU A 141 -24.68 8.16 1.71
N LEU A 142 -25.77 7.78 1.06
CA LEU A 142 -27.12 7.91 1.60
C LEU A 142 -27.68 6.50 1.77
N THR A 143 -27.94 6.10 3.01
CA THR A 143 -28.55 4.80 3.27
C THR A 143 -30.03 4.85 2.92
N VAL A 144 -30.48 3.87 2.17
CA VAL A 144 -31.87 3.79 1.71
C VAL A 144 -32.57 2.58 2.30
#